data_30fdf13f8ed08951da12c174f32046ad
#
_entry.id   30fdf13f8ed08951da12c174f32046ad
#
_cell.length_a   1.000
_cell.length_b   1.000
_cell.length_c   1.000
_cell.angle_alpha   90.00
_cell.angle_beta   90.00
_cell.angle_gamma   90.00
#
_symmetry.space_group_name_H-M   'P 1'
#
loop_
_entity.id
_entity.type
_entity.pdbx_description
1 polymer ?
#
loop_
_entity_poly.entity_id
_entity_poly.type
_entity_poly.pdbx_seq_one_letter_code
_entity_poly.pdbx_strand_id
1 'polypeptide(L)'
;MAPIRTIETEKMVALKKQQPTRMTYRDAGVDIKCADDFIKEITPIADATAAGRPGPMEGIGGFGALFDLKKTGYVDPILVSSTDGVGTKLRIAIDTNNVETIGIDLVAMCVNDVLVHGAEPLFFLNYFALGELNKALGKRVLEGIAKGCRLAGAALVGGETAEMPGFYNPGDFDLAGFAVGVV
;
A
#
# COMPACT_ATOMS: atom_id res chain seq x y z
N MET A 1 35.04 55.70 20.26
CA MET A 1 33.99 54.67 20.59
C MET A 1 32.98 54.68 19.49
N ALA A 2 33.00 53.70 18.61
CA ALA A 2 32.01 53.52 17.54
C ALA A 2 30.87 52.62 18.05
N PRO A 3 29.60 52.85 17.68
CA PRO A 3 28.46 52.15 18.27
C PRO A 3 28.30 50.75 17.69
N ILE A 4 28.25 49.76 18.58
CA ILE A 4 28.09 48.31 18.34
C ILE A 4 26.65 47.93 17.83
N ARG A 5 25.86 48.88 17.33
CA ARG A 5 24.44 48.65 17.04
C ARG A 5 24.08 48.31 15.59
N THR A 6 25.02 48.29 14.66
CA THR A 6 24.67 48.23 13.22
C THR A 6 24.62 46.79 12.66
N ILE A 7 25.36 45.86 13.24
CA ILE A 7 25.50 44.49 12.68
C ILE A 7 24.34 43.56 13.08
N GLU A 8 23.78 43.71 14.28
CA GLU A 8 22.65 42.89 14.73
C GLU A 8 21.31 43.24 14.05
N THR A 9 21.14 44.55 13.73
CA THR A 9 19.93 45.04 13.06
C THR A 9 19.88 44.59 11.59
N GLU A 10 21.00 44.54 10.89
CA GLU A 10 21.05 44.05 9.50
C GLU A 10 20.85 42.55 9.42
N LYS A 11 21.37 41.76 10.36
CA LYS A 11 21.10 40.30 10.44
C LYS A 11 19.63 39.98 10.78
N MET A 12 19.00 40.76 11.66
CA MET A 12 17.58 40.61 11.98
C MET A 12 16.65 41.02 10.82
N VAL A 13 17.04 42.01 10.01
CA VAL A 13 16.28 42.44 8.82
C VAL A 13 16.45 41.44 7.69
N ALA A 14 17.61 40.81 7.53
CA ALA A 14 17.84 39.73 6.55
C ALA A 14 17.05 38.46 6.88
N LEU A 15 16.88 38.09 8.16
CA LEU A 15 16.07 36.97 8.61
C LEU A 15 14.55 37.19 8.42
N LYS A 16 14.09 38.46 8.36
CA LYS A 16 12.65 38.79 8.13
C LYS A 16 12.22 38.75 6.66
N LYS A 17 13.12 38.57 5.70
CA LYS A 17 12.80 38.58 4.25
C LYS A 17 12.69 37.20 3.61
N GLN A 18 12.94 36.12 4.34
CA GLN A 18 12.54 34.79 3.90
C GLN A 18 11.10 34.57 4.35
N GLN A 19 10.11 34.90 3.49
CA GLN A 19 8.80 34.32 3.62
C GLN A 19 9.01 32.80 3.59
N PRO A 20 8.40 32.03 4.52
CA PRO A 20 8.47 30.59 4.42
C PRO A 20 7.84 30.22 3.06
N THR A 21 8.65 29.74 2.14
CA THR A 21 8.17 29.09 0.91
C THR A 21 7.19 28.03 1.36
N ARG A 22 5.92 28.17 1.00
CA ARG A 22 4.85 27.24 1.38
C ARG A 22 5.25 25.88 0.80
N MET A 23 5.75 25.01 1.66
CA MET A 23 6.19 23.69 1.31
C MET A 23 4.97 22.90 0.79
N THR A 24 5.07 22.35 -0.39
CA THR A 24 4.02 21.51 -0.99
C THR A 24 4.34 20.03 -0.72
N TYR A 25 3.35 19.16 -0.88
CA TYR A 25 3.58 17.71 -0.81
C TYR A 25 4.64 17.24 -1.83
N ARG A 26 4.65 17.85 -3.03
CA ARG A 26 5.66 17.55 -4.06
C ARG A 26 7.06 17.96 -3.62
N ASP A 27 7.21 19.09 -2.92
CA ASP A 27 8.51 19.52 -2.36
C ASP A 27 8.99 18.57 -1.26
N ALA A 28 8.07 17.86 -0.61
CA ALA A 28 8.35 16.82 0.37
C ALA A 28 8.57 15.42 -0.27
N GLY A 29 8.51 15.30 -1.61
CA GLY A 29 8.73 14.05 -2.33
C GLY A 29 7.48 13.21 -2.55
N VAL A 30 6.26 13.78 -2.34
CA VAL A 30 4.98 13.08 -2.55
C VAL A 30 4.19 13.74 -3.68
N ASP A 31 4.00 13.04 -4.79
CA ASP A 31 3.20 13.52 -5.93
C ASP A 31 1.77 12.95 -5.88
N ILE A 32 0.84 13.71 -5.30
CA ILE A 32 -0.59 13.34 -5.16
C ILE A 32 -1.20 12.93 -6.51
N LYS A 33 -0.87 13.64 -7.60
CA LYS A 33 -1.40 13.29 -8.92
C LYS A 33 -0.90 11.94 -9.41
N CYS A 34 0.37 11.64 -9.16
CA CYS A 34 0.96 10.33 -9.48
C CYS A 34 0.23 9.21 -8.72
N ALA A 35 -0.05 9.42 -7.43
CA ALA A 35 -0.80 8.48 -6.60
C ALA A 35 -2.24 8.28 -7.09
N ASP A 36 -2.97 9.36 -7.40
CA ASP A 36 -4.34 9.30 -7.94
C ASP A 36 -4.39 8.55 -9.28
N ASP A 37 -3.42 8.79 -10.16
CA ASP A 37 -3.35 8.11 -11.45
C ASP A 37 -2.98 6.63 -11.26
N PHE A 38 -2.13 6.31 -10.30
CA PHE A 38 -1.80 4.93 -9.96
C PHE A 38 -3.04 4.16 -9.46
N ILE A 39 -3.82 4.74 -8.55
CA ILE A 39 -5.07 4.11 -8.06
C ILE A 39 -6.00 3.79 -9.23
N LYS A 40 -6.20 4.71 -10.19
CA LYS A 40 -7.03 4.45 -11.37
C LYS A 40 -6.51 3.29 -12.22
N GLU A 41 -5.18 3.16 -12.36
CA GLU A 41 -4.56 2.08 -13.11
C GLU A 41 -4.72 0.71 -12.45
N ILE A 42 -4.71 0.64 -11.11
CA ILE A 42 -4.80 -0.63 -10.37
C ILE A 42 -6.23 -1.04 -10.02
N THR A 43 -7.19 -0.11 -10.01
CA THR A 43 -8.60 -0.39 -9.71
C THR A 43 -9.16 -1.55 -10.52
N PRO A 44 -9.06 -1.60 -11.86
CA PRO A 44 -9.58 -2.72 -12.63
C PRO A 44 -8.87 -4.06 -12.33
N ILE A 45 -7.61 -4.02 -11.88
CA ILE A 45 -6.85 -5.22 -11.49
C ILE A 45 -7.42 -5.80 -10.20
N ALA A 46 -7.73 -4.96 -9.23
CA ALA A 46 -8.34 -5.36 -7.96
C ALA A 46 -9.80 -5.81 -8.15
N ASP A 47 -10.61 -5.05 -8.89
CA ASP A 47 -12.02 -5.37 -9.16
C ASP A 47 -12.17 -6.73 -9.84
N ALA A 48 -11.25 -7.12 -10.70
CA ALA A 48 -11.25 -8.43 -11.35
C ALA A 48 -11.09 -9.58 -10.33
N THR A 49 -10.55 -9.36 -9.13
CA THR A 49 -10.46 -10.38 -8.08
C THR A 49 -11.77 -10.58 -7.35
N ALA A 50 -12.62 -9.55 -7.30
CA ALA A 50 -13.94 -9.57 -6.67
C ALA A 50 -15.05 -10.07 -7.61
N ALA A 51 -14.79 -10.15 -8.91
CA ALA A 51 -15.79 -10.51 -9.91
C ALA A 51 -16.45 -11.88 -9.63
N GLY A 52 -17.77 -11.86 -9.50
CA GLY A 52 -18.58 -13.06 -9.23
C GLY A 52 -18.48 -13.60 -7.79
N ARG A 53 -17.78 -12.91 -6.89
CA ARG A 53 -17.69 -13.31 -5.47
C ARG A 53 -18.79 -12.66 -4.65
N PRO A 54 -19.44 -13.40 -3.72
CA PRO A 54 -20.33 -12.79 -2.75
C PRO A 54 -19.51 -12.02 -1.72
N GLY A 55 -20.04 -10.91 -1.23
CA GLY A 55 -19.49 -10.15 -0.11
C GLY A 55 -18.85 -8.82 -0.43
N PRO A 56 -17.88 -8.69 -1.35
CA PRO A 56 -17.32 -7.39 -1.69
C PRO A 56 -18.41 -6.42 -2.16
N MET A 57 -18.44 -5.19 -1.61
CA MET A 57 -19.51 -4.22 -1.91
C MET A 57 -19.04 -3.07 -2.79
N GLU A 58 -17.77 -2.68 -2.69
CA GLU A 58 -17.16 -1.56 -3.40
C GLU A 58 -15.77 -1.95 -3.91
N GLY A 59 -15.30 -1.25 -4.96
CA GLY A 59 -13.93 -1.34 -5.45
C GLY A 59 -12.94 -0.62 -4.55
N ILE A 60 -11.64 -0.71 -4.89
CA ILE A 60 -10.58 0.02 -4.19
C ILE A 60 -10.66 1.52 -4.44
N GLY A 61 -10.05 2.32 -3.53
CA GLY A 61 -9.95 3.79 -3.64
C GLY A 61 -10.75 4.56 -2.59
N GLY A 62 -11.55 3.88 -1.74
CA GLY A 62 -12.16 4.46 -0.55
C GLY A 62 -11.22 4.40 0.66
N PHE A 63 -11.62 5.04 1.78
CA PHE A 63 -10.89 4.98 3.05
C PHE A 63 -10.95 3.62 3.74
N GLY A 64 -11.85 2.75 3.33
CA GLY A 64 -12.00 1.40 3.83
C GLY A 64 -12.79 0.54 2.86
N ALA A 65 -12.69 -0.78 3.01
CA ALA A 65 -13.42 -1.74 2.20
C ALA A 65 -14.66 -2.24 2.95
N LEU A 66 -15.77 -2.33 2.23
CA LEU A 66 -17.01 -2.90 2.76
C LEU A 66 -17.15 -4.34 2.26
N PHE A 67 -17.46 -5.24 3.20
CA PHE A 67 -17.69 -6.65 2.89
C PHE A 67 -18.96 -7.13 3.60
N ASP A 68 -19.95 -7.54 2.82
CA ASP A 68 -21.22 -8.05 3.35
C ASP A 68 -21.12 -9.56 3.60
N LEU A 69 -20.82 -9.93 4.84
CA LEU A 69 -20.67 -11.32 5.24
C LEU A 69 -21.96 -12.15 5.06
N LYS A 70 -23.13 -11.52 5.13
CA LYS A 70 -24.41 -12.23 4.94
C LYS A 70 -24.56 -12.81 3.53
N LYS A 71 -23.95 -12.17 2.53
CA LYS A 71 -23.99 -12.64 1.14
C LYS A 71 -23.19 -13.92 0.92
N THR A 72 -22.29 -14.27 1.83
CA THR A 72 -21.48 -15.50 1.71
C THR A 72 -22.25 -16.76 2.07
N GLY A 73 -23.37 -16.65 2.79
CA GLY A 73 -24.23 -17.77 3.15
C GLY A 73 -23.76 -18.59 4.36
N TYR A 74 -22.70 -18.18 5.04
CA TYR A 74 -22.26 -18.84 6.27
C TYR A 74 -23.28 -18.63 7.41
N VAL A 75 -23.48 -19.67 8.22
CA VAL A 75 -24.33 -19.65 9.42
C VAL A 75 -23.43 -19.56 10.64
N ASP A 76 -23.66 -18.56 11.48
CA ASP A 76 -22.85 -18.29 12.68
C ASP A 76 -21.32 -18.20 12.40
N PRO A 77 -20.88 -17.40 11.41
CA PRO A 77 -19.51 -17.36 10.97
C PRO A 77 -18.54 -16.84 12.02
N ILE A 78 -17.36 -17.46 12.10
CA ILE A 78 -16.23 -16.94 12.88
C ILE A 78 -15.19 -16.42 11.90
N LEU A 79 -14.78 -15.15 12.05
CA LEU A 79 -13.74 -14.56 11.23
C LEU A 79 -12.35 -14.96 11.73
N VAL A 80 -11.47 -15.30 10.83
CA VAL A 80 -10.05 -15.55 11.05
C VAL A 80 -9.26 -14.49 10.30
N SER A 81 -8.32 -13.84 10.94
CA SER A 81 -7.47 -12.82 10.30
C SER A 81 -5.99 -13.12 10.53
N SER A 82 -5.19 -12.83 9.51
CA SER A 82 -3.74 -12.97 9.53
C SER A 82 -3.09 -11.76 8.87
N THR A 83 -1.88 -11.44 9.32
CA THR A 83 -1.02 -10.44 8.68
C THR A 83 0.40 -10.96 8.62
N ASP A 84 1.05 -10.77 7.49
CA ASP A 84 2.44 -11.14 7.28
C ASP A 84 3.12 -10.19 6.29
N GLY A 85 4.45 -10.11 6.35
CA GLY A 85 5.30 -9.41 5.40
C GLY A 85 6.10 -10.39 4.54
N VAL A 86 6.48 -9.99 3.34
CA VAL A 86 7.29 -10.84 2.45
C VAL A 86 8.65 -11.19 3.07
N GLY A 87 9.23 -10.26 3.84
CA GLY A 87 10.51 -10.49 4.51
C GLY A 87 11.71 -10.37 3.57
N THR A 88 12.81 -11.04 3.93
CA THR A 88 14.13 -10.84 3.30
C THR A 88 14.21 -11.24 1.83
N LYS A 89 13.32 -12.10 1.32
CA LYS A 89 13.26 -12.42 -0.12
C LYS A 89 12.86 -11.23 -0.99
N LEU A 90 12.28 -10.16 -0.42
CA LEU A 90 12.09 -8.88 -1.10
C LEU A 90 13.41 -8.33 -1.65
N ARG A 91 14.51 -8.44 -0.91
CA ARG A 91 15.81 -7.98 -1.35
C ARG A 91 16.23 -8.64 -2.67
N ILE A 92 15.95 -9.94 -2.81
CA ILE A 92 16.24 -10.68 -4.06
C ILE A 92 15.36 -10.14 -5.21
N ALA A 93 14.07 -9.94 -4.96
CA ALA A 93 13.15 -9.41 -5.97
C ALA A 93 13.57 -8.00 -6.44
N ILE A 94 14.00 -7.15 -5.52
CA ILE A 94 14.49 -5.78 -5.81
C ILE A 94 15.78 -5.84 -6.61
N ASP A 95 16.79 -6.59 -6.14
CA ASP A 95 18.11 -6.67 -6.76
C ASP A 95 18.07 -7.27 -8.18
N THR A 96 17.17 -8.21 -8.40
CA THR A 96 16.98 -8.86 -9.71
C THR A 96 15.93 -8.19 -10.58
N ASN A 97 15.22 -7.18 -10.05
CA ASN A 97 14.05 -6.55 -10.68
C ASN A 97 12.98 -7.57 -11.13
N ASN A 98 12.86 -8.69 -10.40
CA ASN A 98 11.87 -9.73 -10.66
C ASN A 98 10.78 -9.65 -9.58
N VAL A 99 9.77 -8.80 -9.83
CA VAL A 99 8.72 -8.47 -8.86
C VAL A 99 7.36 -9.06 -9.22
N GLU A 100 7.24 -9.77 -10.33
CA GLU A 100 5.97 -10.29 -10.85
C GLU A 100 5.34 -11.36 -9.95
N THR A 101 6.18 -12.11 -9.22
CA THR A 101 5.72 -13.23 -8.39
C THR A 101 5.69 -12.90 -6.90
N ILE A 102 6.35 -11.81 -6.48
CA ILE A 102 6.46 -11.47 -5.06
C ILE A 102 5.10 -11.19 -4.40
N GLY A 103 4.13 -10.67 -5.17
CA GLY A 103 2.76 -10.46 -4.72
C GLY A 103 2.01 -11.78 -4.49
N ILE A 104 2.31 -12.83 -5.25
CA ILE A 104 1.75 -14.18 -5.03
C ILE A 104 2.29 -14.73 -3.71
N ASP A 105 3.59 -14.58 -3.46
CA ASP A 105 4.22 -14.98 -2.21
C ASP A 105 3.58 -14.29 -1.00
N LEU A 106 3.36 -12.97 -1.09
CA LEU A 106 2.71 -12.21 -0.03
C LEU A 106 1.33 -12.78 0.31
N VAL A 107 0.49 -12.98 -0.70
CA VAL A 107 -0.86 -13.53 -0.49
C VAL A 107 -0.79 -14.93 0.09
N ALA A 108 0.09 -15.79 -0.42
CA ALA A 108 0.24 -17.16 0.05
C ALA A 108 0.65 -17.23 1.52
N MET A 109 1.56 -16.36 1.97
CA MET A 109 1.99 -16.34 3.37
C MET A 109 0.83 -16.01 4.31
N CYS A 110 0.09 -14.93 4.03
CA CYS A 110 -1.06 -14.53 4.85
C CYS A 110 -2.21 -15.57 4.80
N VAL A 111 -2.49 -16.12 3.61
CA VAL A 111 -3.60 -17.05 3.42
C VAL A 111 -3.31 -18.42 4.05
N ASN A 112 -2.06 -18.88 4.05
CA ASN A 112 -1.68 -20.12 4.72
C ASN A 112 -2.00 -20.05 6.23
N ASP A 113 -1.78 -18.91 6.88
CA ASP A 113 -2.13 -18.73 8.29
C ASP A 113 -3.64 -18.76 8.54
N VAL A 114 -4.45 -18.32 7.58
CA VAL A 114 -5.91 -18.48 7.62
C VAL A 114 -6.31 -19.94 7.44
N LEU A 115 -5.69 -20.64 6.49
CA LEU A 115 -6.00 -22.03 6.16
C LEU A 115 -5.71 -23.03 7.29
N VAL A 116 -4.66 -22.78 8.11
CA VAL A 116 -4.34 -23.70 9.24
C VAL A 116 -5.44 -23.73 10.30
N HIS A 117 -6.32 -22.72 10.33
CA HIS A 117 -7.52 -22.69 11.16
C HIS A 117 -8.74 -23.35 10.51
N GLY A 118 -8.61 -23.90 9.30
CA GLY A 118 -9.71 -24.46 8.53
C GLY A 118 -10.61 -23.41 7.88
N ALA A 119 -10.18 -22.14 7.86
CA ALA A 119 -10.96 -21.03 7.35
C ALA A 119 -10.82 -20.88 5.83
N GLU A 120 -11.92 -20.52 5.16
CA GLU A 120 -11.93 -20.14 3.75
C GLU A 120 -11.55 -18.65 3.62
N PRO A 121 -10.56 -18.29 2.76
CA PRO A 121 -10.20 -16.91 2.52
C PRO A 121 -11.34 -16.12 1.87
N LEU A 122 -11.66 -14.94 2.40
CA LEU A 122 -12.68 -14.05 1.88
C LEU A 122 -12.10 -12.87 1.13
N PHE A 123 -11.23 -12.11 1.80
CA PHE A 123 -10.66 -10.90 1.22
C PHE A 123 -9.25 -10.61 1.74
N PHE A 124 -8.56 -9.75 1.01
CA PHE A 124 -7.17 -9.39 1.22
C PHE A 124 -6.99 -7.87 1.12
N LEU A 125 -6.08 -7.33 1.92
CA LEU A 125 -5.57 -5.96 1.82
C LEU A 125 -4.05 -6.01 1.79
N ASN A 126 -3.41 -5.07 1.07
CA ASN A 126 -1.97 -4.96 1.03
C ASN A 126 -1.49 -3.61 1.61
N TYR A 127 -0.29 -3.62 2.15
CA TYR A 127 0.48 -2.42 2.47
C TYR A 127 1.74 -2.42 1.61
N PHE A 128 1.88 -1.42 0.75
CA PHE A 128 3.01 -1.23 -0.14
C PHE A 128 3.71 0.08 0.21
N ALA A 129 4.88 -0.01 0.86
CA ALA A 129 5.64 1.13 1.34
C ALA A 129 6.93 1.30 0.53
N LEU A 130 7.23 2.54 0.11
CA LEU A 130 8.37 2.85 -0.75
C LEU A 130 8.82 4.30 -0.52
N GLY A 131 10.00 4.65 -1.04
CA GLY A 131 10.52 6.02 -0.92
C GLY A 131 9.82 6.98 -1.88
N GLU A 132 9.65 6.57 -3.14
CA GLU A 132 8.99 7.34 -4.21
C GLU A 132 8.21 6.38 -5.12
N LEU A 133 6.99 6.75 -5.49
CA LEU A 133 6.10 5.90 -6.27
C LEU A 133 6.56 5.77 -7.72
N ASN A 134 7.02 4.58 -8.08
CA ASN A 134 7.17 4.15 -9.46
C ASN A 134 5.93 3.36 -9.89
N LYS A 135 5.04 3.97 -10.68
CA LYS A 135 3.78 3.36 -11.10
C LYS A 135 3.96 2.04 -11.85
N ALA A 136 4.97 1.94 -12.71
CA ALA A 136 5.23 0.72 -13.47
C ALA A 136 5.64 -0.44 -12.57
N LEU A 137 6.49 -0.18 -11.57
CA LEU A 137 6.88 -1.16 -10.56
C LEU A 137 5.67 -1.56 -9.70
N GLY A 138 4.95 -0.56 -9.16
CA GLY A 138 3.78 -0.79 -8.33
C GLY A 138 2.72 -1.62 -9.04
N LYS A 139 2.45 -1.34 -10.32
CA LYS A 139 1.50 -2.11 -11.13
C LYS A 139 1.90 -3.59 -11.23
N ARG A 140 3.15 -3.91 -11.53
CA ARG A 140 3.67 -5.29 -11.60
C ARG A 140 3.50 -6.03 -10.26
N VAL A 141 3.79 -5.34 -9.15
CA VAL A 141 3.61 -5.89 -7.80
C VAL A 141 2.11 -6.17 -7.54
N LEU A 142 1.23 -5.22 -7.83
CA LEU A 142 -0.22 -5.36 -7.62
C LEU A 142 -0.84 -6.43 -8.54
N GLU A 143 -0.36 -6.60 -9.77
CA GLU A 143 -0.76 -7.71 -10.66
C GLU A 143 -0.40 -9.06 -10.03
N GLY A 144 0.76 -9.17 -9.39
CA GLY A 144 1.16 -10.35 -8.62
C GLY A 144 0.25 -10.62 -7.43
N ILE A 145 -0.07 -9.59 -6.64
CA ILE A 145 -1.01 -9.70 -5.51
C ILE A 145 -2.39 -10.15 -6.01
N ALA A 146 -2.93 -9.51 -7.04
CA ALA A 146 -4.23 -9.86 -7.61
C ALA A 146 -4.24 -11.30 -8.14
N LYS A 147 -3.14 -11.76 -8.74
CA LYS A 147 -2.99 -13.17 -9.15
C LYS A 147 -3.02 -14.10 -7.94
N GLY A 148 -2.29 -13.79 -6.87
CA GLY A 148 -2.32 -14.53 -5.62
C GLY A 148 -3.72 -14.59 -5.01
N CYS A 149 -4.43 -13.47 -4.96
CA CYS A 149 -5.81 -13.41 -4.47
C CYS A 149 -6.75 -14.32 -5.28
N ARG A 150 -6.66 -14.29 -6.62
CA ARG A 150 -7.46 -15.19 -7.47
C ARG A 150 -7.15 -16.67 -7.20
N LEU A 151 -5.88 -17.02 -7.04
CA LEU A 151 -5.47 -18.41 -6.71
C LEU A 151 -5.98 -18.84 -5.34
N ALA A 152 -5.96 -17.95 -4.36
CA ALA A 152 -6.42 -18.20 -3.00
C ALA A 152 -7.95 -18.16 -2.85
N GLY A 153 -8.69 -17.72 -3.86
CA GLY A 153 -10.12 -17.51 -3.74
C GLY A 153 -10.53 -16.27 -2.95
N ALA A 154 -9.64 -15.32 -2.74
CA ALA A 154 -9.90 -14.08 -2.02
C ALA A 154 -10.13 -12.89 -2.96
N ALA A 155 -10.85 -11.86 -2.50
CA ALA A 155 -10.97 -10.58 -3.20
C ALA A 155 -9.94 -9.57 -2.66
N LEU A 156 -9.20 -8.89 -3.53
CA LEU A 156 -8.38 -7.73 -3.16
C LEU A 156 -9.33 -6.53 -3.03
N VAL A 157 -9.67 -6.17 -1.80
CA VAL A 157 -10.70 -5.16 -1.53
C VAL A 157 -10.14 -3.80 -1.13
N GLY A 158 -8.85 -3.71 -0.87
CA GLY A 158 -8.22 -2.47 -0.45
C GLY A 158 -6.73 -2.63 -0.18
N GLY A 159 -6.15 -1.59 0.35
CA GLY A 159 -4.74 -1.54 0.74
C GLY A 159 -4.27 -0.11 0.94
N GLU A 160 -2.98 0.04 1.14
CA GLU A 160 -2.31 1.32 1.30
C GLU A 160 -1.05 1.34 0.44
N THR A 161 -0.80 2.47 -0.21
CA THR A 161 0.48 2.77 -0.87
C THR A 161 1.10 3.97 -0.16
N ALA A 162 2.13 3.71 0.63
CA ALA A 162 2.76 4.72 1.48
C ALA A 162 4.06 5.23 0.86
N GLU A 163 4.08 6.49 0.42
CA GLU A 163 5.31 7.17 0.00
C GLU A 163 5.99 7.78 1.23
N MET A 164 7.21 7.31 1.52
CA MET A 164 8.02 7.74 2.67
C MET A 164 9.42 8.15 2.20
N PRO A 165 9.56 9.34 1.58
CA PRO A 165 10.85 9.85 1.11
C PRO A 165 11.88 9.94 2.25
N GLY A 166 13.08 9.43 2.01
CA GLY A 166 14.16 9.42 3.00
C GLY A 166 14.09 8.28 4.02
N PHE A 167 12.99 7.50 4.07
CA PHE A 167 12.88 6.29 4.87
C PHE A 167 13.33 5.05 4.08
N TYR A 168 12.88 4.93 2.83
CA TYR A 168 13.35 3.93 1.88
C TYR A 168 14.33 4.54 0.88
N ASN A 169 15.36 3.78 0.48
CA ASN A 169 16.23 4.20 -0.62
C ASN A 169 15.47 4.17 -1.96
N PRO A 170 15.93 4.90 -2.98
CA PRO A 170 15.36 4.81 -4.31
C PRO A 170 15.33 3.36 -4.83
N GLY A 171 14.15 2.87 -5.21
CA GLY A 171 13.94 1.51 -5.68
C GLY A 171 13.69 0.46 -4.59
N ASP A 172 13.95 0.76 -3.33
CA ASP A 172 13.59 -0.11 -2.22
C ASP A 172 12.11 0.04 -1.86
N PHE A 173 11.48 -1.06 -1.48
CA PHE A 173 10.10 -1.09 -1.02
C PHE A 173 9.87 -2.22 0.00
N ASP A 174 8.80 -2.11 0.76
CA ASP A 174 8.31 -3.17 1.63
C ASP A 174 6.88 -3.57 1.28
N LEU A 175 6.54 -4.81 1.56
CA LEU A 175 5.26 -5.42 1.22
C LEU A 175 4.76 -6.24 2.39
N ALA A 176 3.60 -5.84 2.92
CA ALA A 176 2.85 -6.59 3.91
C ALA A 176 1.42 -6.85 3.41
N GLY A 177 0.80 -7.90 3.92
CA GLY A 177 -0.55 -8.29 3.60
C GLY A 177 -1.40 -8.55 4.82
N PHE A 178 -2.70 -8.47 4.63
CA PHE A 178 -3.71 -8.75 5.61
C PHE A 178 -4.81 -9.59 4.97
N ALA A 179 -4.99 -10.81 5.45
CA ALA A 179 -6.01 -11.74 4.97
C ALA A 179 -7.11 -11.92 6.02
N VAL A 180 -8.34 -12.00 5.56
CA VAL A 180 -9.49 -12.37 6.38
C VAL A 180 -10.20 -13.54 5.72
N GLY A 181 -10.49 -14.55 6.53
CA GLY A 181 -11.26 -15.72 6.16
C GLY A 181 -12.37 -16.03 7.16
N VAL A 182 -13.09 -17.10 6.92
CA VAL A 182 -14.25 -17.50 7.71
C VAL A 182 -14.27 -19.02 7.94
N VAL A 183 -14.65 -19.39 9.13
CA VAL A 183 -14.98 -20.79 9.52
C VAL A 183 -16.45 -20.87 9.86
#